data_437f44733152ccbd39e0ebd7bd5d74ef
#
_entry.id   437f44733152ccbd39e0ebd7bd5d74ef
#
_cell.length_a   1.000
_cell.length_b   1.000
_cell.length_c   1.000
_cell.angle_alpha   90.00
_cell.angle_beta   90.00
_cell.angle_gamma   90.00
#
_symmetry.space_group_name_H-M   'P 1'
#
loop_
_entity.id
_entity.type
_entity.pdbx_description
1 polymer ?
#
loop_
_entity_poly.entity_id
_entity_poly.type
_entity_poly.pdbx_seq_one_letter_code
_entity_poly.pdbx_strand_id
1 'polypeptide(L)'
;ADFCVVNSLHDGMNLVSKEFVAARDDEDGVLILSTFAGSSRELPEALLINPYDVIETARAIETALAMPRPERRERMRLMRRTVKENNVYRWAGRMLMDLAAIRQRQSLLRPRTAPPADSGAGRIRTAAG
;
A
#
# COMPACT_ATOMS: atom_id res chain seq x y z
N ALA A 1 -11.29 -21.10 6.38
CA ALA A 1 -10.70 -21.61 5.14
C ALA A 1 -9.23 -21.93 5.37
N ASP A 2 -8.78 -23.08 4.89
CA ASP A 2 -7.37 -23.50 5.05
C ASP A 2 -6.46 -22.90 3.99
N PHE A 3 -7.05 -22.42 2.91
CA PHE A 3 -6.36 -21.78 1.79
C PHE A 3 -7.05 -20.50 1.38
N CYS A 4 -6.23 -19.52 0.99
CA CYS A 4 -6.69 -18.29 0.34
C CYS A 4 -5.90 -18.09 -0.95
N VAL A 5 -6.62 -17.93 -2.05
CA VAL A 5 -6.02 -17.61 -3.35
C VAL A 5 -6.39 -16.18 -3.74
N VAL A 6 -5.39 -15.36 -3.87
CA VAL A 6 -5.51 -13.96 -4.32
C VAL A 6 -4.85 -13.85 -5.70
N ASN A 7 -5.65 -14.04 -6.74
CA ASN A 7 -5.22 -14.05 -8.14
C ASN A 7 -5.49 -12.70 -8.83
N SER A 8 -5.13 -11.59 -8.18
CA SER A 8 -5.35 -10.25 -8.72
C SER A 8 -4.43 -9.97 -9.90
N LEU A 9 -4.99 -9.45 -11.00
CA LEU A 9 -4.23 -9.05 -12.19
C LEU A 9 -3.53 -7.69 -11.98
N HIS A 10 -4.13 -6.83 -11.16
CA HIS A 10 -3.56 -5.55 -10.77
C HIS A 10 -4.25 -5.07 -9.49
N ASP A 11 -3.49 -4.94 -8.41
CA ASP A 11 -4.00 -4.48 -7.13
C ASP A 11 -2.89 -3.79 -6.33
N GLY A 12 -3.04 -2.50 -6.08
CA GLY A 12 -2.01 -1.67 -5.44
C GLY A 12 -1.71 -2.04 -3.99
N MET A 13 -2.67 -2.61 -3.26
CA MET A 13 -2.52 -2.90 -1.83
C MET A 13 -2.89 -4.34 -1.46
N ASN A 14 -4.04 -4.80 -1.91
CA ASN A 14 -4.67 -6.06 -1.57
C ASN A 14 -4.89 -6.29 -0.06
N LEU A 15 -5.97 -5.73 0.46
CA LEU A 15 -6.36 -5.90 1.87
C LEU A 15 -6.79 -7.34 2.20
N VAL A 16 -7.38 -8.07 1.23
CA VAL A 16 -7.88 -9.44 1.43
C VAL A 16 -6.77 -10.38 1.90
N SER A 17 -5.58 -10.29 1.32
CA SER A 17 -4.42 -11.09 1.75
C SER A 17 -4.01 -10.79 3.19
N LYS A 18 -4.03 -9.51 3.58
CA LYS A 18 -3.69 -9.08 4.95
C LYS A 18 -4.78 -9.47 5.95
N GLU A 19 -6.05 -9.36 5.57
CA GLU A 19 -7.18 -9.78 6.39
C GLU A 19 -7.17 -11.30 6.61
N PHE A 20 -6.90 -12.09 5.57
CA PHE A 20 -6.75 -13.53 5.71
C PHE A 20 -5.65 -13.88 6.72
N VAL A 21 -4.47 -13.30 6.57
CA VAL A 21 -3.34 -13.54 7.48
C VAL A 21 -3.66 -13.09 8.91
N ALA A 22 -4.32 -11.93 9.08
CA ALA A 22 -4.69 -11.41 10.39
C ALA A 22 -5.73 -12.29 11.11
N ALA A 23 -6.67 -12.87 10.35
CA ALA A 23 -7.74 -13.69 10.88
C ALA A 23 -7.30 -15.13 11.28
N ARG A 24 -6.08 -15.55 10.94
CA ARG A 24 -5.57 -16.91 11.26
C ARG A 24 -4.92 -16.96 12.63
N ASP A 25 -5.72 -16.89 13.68
CA ASP A 25 -5.24 -17.00 15.07
C ASP A 25 -4.67 -18.38 15.41
N ASP A 26 -5.07 -19.41 14.65
CA ASP A 26 -4.54 -20.77 14.72
C ASP A 26 -3.14 -20.93 14.10
N GLU A 27 -2.64 -19.87 13.45
CA GLU A 27 -1.38 -19.85 12.69
C GLU A 27 -1.28 -20.98 11.64
N ASP A 28 -2.42 -21.48 11.16
CA ASP A 28 -2.46 -22.56 10.17
C ASP A 28 -3.25 -22.11 8.94
N GLY A 29 -2.64 -22.20 7.78
CA GLY A 29 -3.23 -21.80 6.50
C GLY A 29 -2.17 -21.44 5.47
N VAL A 30 -2.55 -21.47 4.20
CA VAL A 30 -1.67 -21.11 3.09
C VAL A 30 -2.26 -19.96 2.31
N LEU A 31 -1.44 -18.95 2.06
CA LEU A 31 -1.76 -17.84 1.15
C LEU A 31 -1.05 -18.08 -0.18
N ILE A 32 -1.83 -18.11 -1.26
CA ILE A 32 -1.35 -18.08 -2.64
C ILE A 32 -1.64 -16.68 -3.16
N LEU A 33 -0.62 -15.94 -3.58
CA LEU A 33 -0.70 -14.52 -3.82
C LEU A 33 -0.09 -14.15 -5.17
N SER A 34 -0.84 -13.38 -5.96
CA SER A 34 -0.34 -12.82 -7.21
C SER A 34 0.84 -11.87 -6.97
N THR A 35 1.88 -12.00 -7.80
CA THR A 35 3.02 -11.07 -7.83
C THR A 35 2.62 -9.64 -8.23
N PHE A 36 1.42 -9.46 -8.84
CA PHE A 36 0.86 -8.15 -9.20
C PHE A 36 0.04 -7.51 -8.06
N ALA A 37 -0.15 -8.21 -6.94
CA ALA A 37 -0.70 -7.61 -5.73
C ALA A 37 0.39 -6.87 -4.96
N GLY A 38 0.14 -5.63 -4.53
CA GLY A 38 1.11 -4.82 -3.79
C GLY A 38 1.60 -5.47 -2.50
N SER A 39 0.73 -6.26 -1.84
CA SER A 39 1.08 -7.04 -0.65
C SER A 39 2.10 -8.16 -0.89
N SER A 40 2.37 -8.58 -2.14
CA SER A 40 3.34 -9.63 -2.45
C SER A 40 4.77 -9.27 -1.99
N ARG A 41 5.09 -7.98 -1.98
CA ARG A 41 6.39 -7.48 -1.50
C ARG A 41 6.51 -7.48 0.03
N GLU A 42 5.37 -7.45 0.72
CA GLU A 42 5.31 -7.44 2.17
C GLU A 42 5.14 -8.84 2.77
N LEU A 43 4.63 -9.79 1.98
CA LEU A 43 4.33 -11.16 2.39
C LEU A 43 5.09 -12.18 1.51
N PRO A 44 6.42 -12.19 1.56
CA PRO A 44 7.24 -13.07 0.72
C PRO A 44 7.10 -14.55 1.09
N GLU A 45 6.56 -14.88 2.27
CA GLU A 45 6.31 -16.25 2.72
C GLU A 45 5.05 -16.86 2.08
N ALA A 46 4.22 -16.07 1.38
CA ALA A 46 3.13 -16.58 0.56
C ALA A 46 3.68 -17.37 -0.63
N LEU A 47 2.87 -18.27 -1.17
CA LEU A 47 3.17 -18.89 -2.48
C LEU A 47 2.87 -17.85 -3.56
N LEU A 48 3.92 -17.25 -4.10
CA LEU A 48 3.78 -16.21 -5.11
C LEU A 48 3.57 -16.85 -6.49
N ILE A 49 2.61 -16.31 -7.24
CA ILE A 49 2.24 -16.79 -8.57
C ILE A 49 2.14 -15.65 -9.58
N ASN A 50 2.43 -15.96 -10.83
CA ASN A 50 2.04 -15.13 -11.96
C ASN A 50 0.58 -15.44 -12.33
N PRO A 51 -0.38 -14.48 -12.18
CA PRO A 51 -1.80 -14.73 -12.42
C PRO A 51 -2.13 -15.07 -13.89
N TYR A 52 -1.22 -14.81 -14.82
CA TYR A 52 -1.36 -15.18 -16.22
C TYR A 52 -0.86 -16.61 -16.52
N ASP A 53 -0.15 -17.24 -15.59
CA ASP A 53 0.36 -18.60 -15.73
C ASP A 53 -0.54 -19.59 -14.97
N VAL A 54 -1.43 -20.25 -15.72
CA VAL A 54 -2.37 -21.23 -15.17
C VAL A 54 -1.62 -22.47 -14.62
N ILE A 55 -0.51 -22.85 -15.24
CA ILE A 55 0.27 -24.02 -14.82
C ILE A 55 0.98 -23.72 -13.50
N GLU A 56 1.56 -22.54 -13.36
CA GLU A 56 2.19 -22.11 -12.12
C GLU A 56 1.16 -22.03 -10.98
N THR A 57 -0.02 -21.48 -11.27
CA THR A 57 -1.13 -21.42 -10.30
C THR A 57 -1.56 -22.82 -9.86
N ALA A 58 -1.72 -23.77 -10.78
CA ALA A 58 -2.08 -25.15 -10.47
C ALA A 58 -1.01 -25.81 -9.57
N ARG A 59 0.26 -25.62 -9.89
CA ARG A 59 1.39 -26.14 -9.08
C ARG A 59 1.43 -25.52 -7.69
N ALA A 60 1.13 -24.24 -7.55
CA ALA A 60 1.07 -23.59 -6.26
C ALA A 60 -0.06 -24.15 -5.38
N ILE A 61 -1.23 -24.45 -5.97
CA ILE A 61 -2.33 -25.11 -5.27
C ILE A 61 -1.92 -26.51 -4.84
N GLU A 62 -1.30 -27.30 -5.72
CA GLU A 62 -0.80 -28.63 -5.39
C GLU A 62 0.23 -28.59 -4.26
N THR A 63 1.17 -27.65 -4.32
CA THR A 63 2.16 -27.41 -3.26
C THR A 63 1.47 -27.05 -1.94
N ALA A 64 0.45 -26.17 -1.96
CA ALA A 64 -0.30 -25.78 -0.78
C ALA A 64 -1.01 -26.97 -0.13
N LEU A 65 -1.63 -27.86 -0.94
CA LEU A 65 -2.31 -29.06 -0.46
C LEU A 65 -1.34 -30.07 0.16
N ALA A 66 -0.15 -30.21 -0.41
CA ALA A 66 0.87 -31.13 0.06
C ALA A 66 1.74 -30.56 1.19
N MET A 67 1.63 -29.27 1.50
CA MET A 67 2.50 -28.59 2.46
C MET A 67 2.32 -29.13 3.87
N PRO A 68 3.40 -29.59 4.54
CA PRO A 68 3.34 -30.08 5.91
C PRO A 68 2.88 -28.99 6.88
N ARG A 69 2.12 -29.39 7.88
CA ARG A 69 1.58 -28.46 8.89
C ARG A 69 2.64 -27.59 9.59
N PRO A 70 3.83 -28.11 9.94
CA PRO A 70 4.89 -27.28 10.55
C PRO A 70 5.34 -26.13 9.63
N GLU A 71 5.47 -26.39 8.32
CA GLU A 71 5.83 -25.36 7.34
C GLU A 71 4.72 -24.32 7.16
N ARG A 72 3.45 -24.76 7.06
CA ARG A 72 2.30 -23.82 7.00
C ARG A 72 2.29 -22.88 8.19
N ARG A 73 2.50 -23.41 9.40
CA ARG A 73 2.51 -22.62 10.63
C ARG A 73 3.65 -21.63 10.66
N GLU A 74 4.85 -22.03 10.26
CA GLU A 74 6.00 -21.13 10.25
C GLU A 74 5.80 -19.98 9.27
N ARG A 75 5.35 -20.27 8.04
CA ARG A 75 5.03 -19.26 7.03
C ARG A 75 3.95 -18.30 7.51
N MET A 76 2.85 -18.83 8.07
CA MET A 76 1.76 -18.01 8.59
C MET A 76 2.21 -17.14 9.76
N ARG A 77 3.02 -17.66 10.66
CA ARG A 77 3.56 -16.90 11.80
C ARG A 77 4.40 -15.73 11.36
N LEU A 78 5.26 -15.92 10.36
CA LEU A 78 6.08 -14.85 9.79
C LEU A 78 5.22 -13.78 9.12
N MET A 79 4.27 -14.17 8.28
CA MET A 79 3.33 -13.24 7.65
C MET A 79 2.51 -12.46 8.69
N ARG A 80 2.01 -13.11 9.75
CA ARG A 80 1.27 -12.45 10.83
C ARG A 80 2.12 -11.41 11.56
N ARG A 81 3.40 -11.70 11.78
CA ARG A 81 4.33 -10.72 12.37
C ARG A 81 4.43 -9.49 11.49
N THR A 82 4.65 -9.66 10.19
CA THR A 82 4.74 -8.57 9.22
C THR A 82 3.45 -7.74 9.19
N VAL A 83 2.27 -8.38 9.17
CA VAL A 83 0.98 -7.68 9.18
C VAL A 83 0.77 -6.89 10.47
N LYS A 84 1.16 -7.43 11.64
CA LYS A 84 1.09 -6.73 12.92
C LYS A 84 2.02 -5.52 12.98
N GLU A 85 3.24 -5.64 12.45
CA GLU A 85 4.24 -4.57 12.42
C GLU A 85 3.88 -3.47 11.44
N ASN A 86 3.25 -3.83 10.31
CA ASN A 86 2.80 -2.92 9.25
C ASN A 86 1.29 -2.59 9.35
N ASN A 87 0.77 -2.44 10.56
CA ASN A 87 -0.65 -2.16 10.79
C ASN A 87 -1.11 -0.84 10.16
N VAL A 88 -2.46 -0.64 10.13
CA VAL A 88 -3.13 0.52 9.53
C VAL A 88 -2.56 1.86 10.00
N TYR A 89 -2.10 1.97 11.25
CA TYR A 89 -1.53 3.20 11.81
C TYR A 89 -0.19 3.55 11.17
N ARG A 90 0.65 2.55 10.90
CA ARG A 90 1.94 2.75 10.23
C ARG A 90 1.77 3.12 8.76
N TRP A 91 0.77 2.51 8.09
CA TRP A 91 0.38 2.87 6.73
C TRP A 91 -0.19 4.28 6.65
N ALA A 92 -1.11 4.65 7.54
CA ALA A 92 -1.67 6.00 7.63
C ALA A 92 -0.57 7.04 7.93
N GLY A 93 0.38 6.72 8.80
CA GLY A 93 1.53 7.56 9.10
C GLY A 93 2.41 7.81 7.86
N ARG A 94 2.74 6.76 7.10
CA ARG A 94 3.50 6.89 5.85
C ARG A 94 2.75 7.73 4.81
N MET A 95 1.46 7.49 4.63
CA MET A 95 0.63 8.24 3.69
C MET A 95 0.57 9.73 4.05
N LEU A 96 0.46 10.08 5.34
CA LEU A 96 0.49 11.45 5.81
C LEU A 96 1.85 12.11 5.57
N MET A 97 2.95 11.39 5.77
CA MET A 97 4.29 11.88 5.49
C MET A 97 4.51 12.14 3.99
N ASP A 98 4.04 11.24 3.13
CA ASP A 98 4.12 11.39 1.68
C ASP A 98 3.29 12.58 1.18
N LEU A 99 2.08 12.77 1.71
CA LEU A 99 1.23 13.93 1.42
C LEU A 99 1.87 15.24 1.89
N ALA A 100 2.52 15.26 3.05
CA ALA A 100 3.24 16.42 3.55
C ALA A 100 4.43 16.77 2.63
N ALA A 101 5.20 15.77 2.17
CA ALA A 101 6.32 15.95 1.25
C ALA A 101 5.85 16.50 -0.12
N ILE A 102 4.72 16.01 -0.65
CA ILE A 102 4.12 16.50 -1.89
C ILE A 102 3.69 17.96 -1.74
N ARG A 103 3.02 18.32 -0.64
CA ARG A 103 2.62 19.71 -0.37
C ARG A 103 3.81 20.64 -0.27
N GLN A 104 4.88 20.21 0.38
CA GLN A 104 6.10 21.01 0.49
C GLN A 104 6.76 21.25 -0.87
N ARG A 105 6.81 20.23 -1.75
CA ARG A 105 7.27 20.38 -3.13
C ARG A 105 6.41 21.33 -3.95
N GLN A 106 5.08 21.25 -3.79
CA GLN A 106 4.16 22.13 -4.51
C GLN A 106 4.27 23.59 -4.03
N SER A 107 4.53 23.84 -2.75
CA SER A 107 4.73 25.18 -2.22
C SER A 107 6.02 25.82 -2.75
N LEU A 108 7.07 25.03 -2.99
CA LEU A 108 8.31 25.49 -3.59
C LEU A 108 8.20 25.81 -5.09
N LEU A 109 7.25 25.16 -5.78
CA LEU A 109 7.00 25.35 -7.21
C LEU A 109 5.96 26.44 -7.52
N ARG A 110 5.27 26.99 -6.52
CA ARG A 110 4.38 28.15 -6.72
C ARG A 110 5.25 29.40 -7.02
N PRO A 111 5.08 30.03 -8.21
CA PRO A 111 5.72 31.32 -8.46
C PRO A 111 5.21 32.29 -7.39
N ARG A 112 6.15 33.00 -6.74
CA ARG A 112 5.81 34.13 -5.87
C ARG A 112 5.08 35.16 -6.74
N THR A 113 3.77 35.25 -6.59
CA THR A 113 3.01 36.36 -7.17
C THR A 113 3.60 37.64 -6.60
N ALA A 114 4.10 38.53 -7.47
CA ALA A 114 4.59 39.82 -7.08
C ALA A 114 3.49 40.58 -6.31
N PRO A 115 3.83 41.35 -5.28
CA PRO A 115 2.83 42.16 -4.58
C PRO A 115 2.16 43.11 -5.58
N PRO A 116 0.86 43.43 -5.42
CA PRO A 116 0.20 44.37 -6.31
C PRO A 116 0.95 45.72 -6.25
N ALA A 117 1.24 46.23 -7.45
CA ALA A 117 1.84 47.55 -7.58
C ALA A 117 0.92 48.59 -6.87
N ASP A 118 1.49 49.31 -5.94
CA ASP A 118 0.85 50.40 -5.24
C ASP A 118 0.44 51.44 -6.29
N SER A 119 -0.88 51.49 -6.60
CA SER A 119 -1.44 52.55 -7.43
C SER A 119 -1.50 53.80 -6.58
N GLY A 120 -0.40 54.55 -6.57
CA GLY A 120 -0.37 55.88 -6.01
C GLY A 120 -1.45 56.76 -6.67
N ALA A 121 -2.57 56.88 -6.01
CA ALA A 121 -3.59 57.86 -6.36
C ALA A 121 -3.01 59.26 -6.14
N GLY A 122 -2.67 59.92 -7.24
CA GLY A 122 -2.29 61.32 -7.26
C GLY A 122 -3.41 62.18 -6.68
N ARG A 123 -3.13 62.82 -5.58
CA ARG A 123 -3.99 63.89 -5.06
C ARG A 123 -3.90 65.10 -6.00
N ILE A 124 -4.95 65.29 -6.77
CA ILE A 124 -5.16 66.55 -7.47
C ILE A 124 -5.58 67.59 -6.42
N ARG A 125 -4.68 68.52 -6.12
CA ARG A 125 -5.04 69.75 -5.37
C ARG A 125 -5.64 70.68 -6.40
N THR A 126 -6.94 70.92 -6.33
CA THR A 126 -7.59 72.05 -6.95
C THR A 126 -7.38 73.27 -6.03
N ALA A 127 -6.55 74.21 -6.44
CA ALA A 127 -6.51 75.52 -5.85
C ALA A 127 -7.69 76.33 -6.42
N ALA A 128 -8.68 76.67 -5.57
CA ALA A 128 -9.65 77.68 -5.87
C ALA A 128 -9.10 79.02 -5.32
N GLY A 129 -9.02 79.99 -6.25
CA GLY A 129 -8.75 81.38 -5.90
C GLY A 129 -9.90 82.08 -5.28
#